data_a3bd93db9194e369fed86b748fdd41de
#
_entry.id   a3bd93db9194e369fed86b748fdd41de
#
_cell.length_a   1.000
_cell.length_b   1.000
_cell.length_c   1.000
_cell.angle_alpha   90.00
_cell.angle_beta   90.00
_cell.angle_gamma   90.00
#
_symmetry.space_group_name_H-M   'P 1'
#
loop_
_entity.id
_entity.type
_entity.pdbx_description
1 polymer ?
#
loop_
_entity_poly.entity_id
_entity_poly.type
_entity_poly.pdbx_seq_one_letter_code
_entity_poly.pdbx_strand_id
1 'polypeptide(L)'
;MKECTIIRSMMEYDIEGISQAFIHQGWPGREDILASYFQDQENGKRDVLVAESDGFVAGYITILPYAKHGPFVGVYPELSDFNVFEPFRNRGIGNQLIEEAEKRVRLLSEIVTLGVGLHLGYGPAQRLYVKRDYIPDGSGVWFRDQPLAPYSSCENNDDLVLYFSKRLNREIQ
;
A
#
# COMPACT_ATOMS: atom_id res chain seq x y z
N MET A 1 21.54 8.47 -18.34
CA MET A 1 20.16 8.44 -18.87
C MET A 1 19.21 8.56 -17.69
N LYS A 2 18.16 9.37 -17.80
CA LYS A 2 17.12 9.38 -16.74
C LYS A 2 16.40 8.05 -16.78
N GLU A 3 16.43 7.30 -15.68
CA GLU A 3 15.59 6.13 -15.51
C GLU A 3 14.12 6.55 -15.71
N CYS A 4 13.44 5.91 -16.63
CA CYS A 4 12.03 6.21 -16.90
C CYS A 4 11.17 5.28 -16.04
N THR A 5 10.62 5.81 -14.96
CA THR A 5 9.62 5.10 -14.17
C THR A 5 8.22 5.49 -14.63
N ILE A 6 7.39 4.51 -14.92
CA ILE A 6 5.98 4.69 -15.30
C ILE A 6 5.11 4.08 -14.20
N ILE A 7 4.09 4.81 -13.74
CA ILE A 7 3.06 4.28 -12.86
C ILE A 7 1.80 4.06 -13.69
N ARG A 8 1.30 2.85 -13.69
CA ARG A 8 0.15 2.43 -14.49
C ARG A 8 -0.72 1.41 -13.75
N SER A 9 -1.93 1.19 -14.23
CA SER A 9 -2.77 0.09 -13.73
C SER A 9 -2.11 -1.25 -14.01
N MET A 10 -2.37 -2.22 -13.13
CA MET A 10 -1.89 -3.59 -13.27
C MET A 10 -2.44 -4.24 -14.54
N MET A 11 -1.60 -4.96 -15.23
CA MET A 11 -1.94 -5.83 -16.36
C MET A 11 -1.79 -7.30 -15.95
N GLU A 12 -2.45 -8.21 -16.63
CA GLU A 12 -2.42 -9.64 -16.27
C GLU A 12 -0.99 -10.21 -16.22
N TYR A 13 -0.12 -9.80 -17.15
CA TYR A 13 1.27 -10.24 -17.17
C TYR A 13 2.13 -9.75 -15.99
N ASP A 14 1.67 -8.74 -15.24
CA ASP A 14 2.37 -8.28 -14.04
C ASP A 14 2.29 -9.30 -12.90
N ILE A 15 1.32 -10.20 -12.92
CA ILE A 15 1.18 -11.26 -11.90
C ILE A 15 2.48 -12.04 -11.78
N GLU A 16 2.99 -12.53 -12.91
CA GLU A 16 4.25 -13.26 -12.95
C GLU A 16 5.43 -12.36 -12.55
N GLY A 17 5.52 -11.15 -13.12
CA GLY A 17 6.61 -10.22 -12.85
C GLY A 17 6.73 -9.84 -11.38
N ILE A 18 5.61 -9.53 -10.72
CA ILE A 18 5.57 -9.21 -9.29
C ILE A 18 5.95 -10.44 -8.45
N SER A 19 5.38 -11.61 -8.77
CA SER A 19 5.69 -12.84 -8.04
C SER A 19 7.15 -13.22 -8.13
N GLN A 20 7.75 -13.13 -9.30
CA GLN A 20 9.19 -13.38 -9.50
C GLN A 20 10.06 -12.38 -8.72
N ALA A 21 9.65 -11.12 -8.64
CA ALA A 21 10.36 -10.12 -7.83
C ALA A 21 10.36 -10.49 -6.33
N PHE A 22 9.27 -11.03 -5.79
CA PHE A 22 9.24 -11.58 -4.43
C PHE A 22 10.17 -12.77 -4.26
N ILE A 23 10.15 -13.72 -5.19
CA ILE A 23 11.00 -14.92 -5.15
C ILE A 23 12.49 -14.54 -5.17
N HIS A 24 12.88 -13.58 -6.01
CA HIS A 24 14.26 -13.07 -6.06
C HIS A 24 14.73 -12.43 -4.75
N GLN A 25 13.82 -11.94 -3.92
CA GLN A 25 14.11 -11.41 -2.59
C GLN A 25 14.05 -12.48 -1.47
N GLY A 26 13.86 -13.75 -1.83
CA GLY A 26 13.77 -14.85 -0.88
C GLY A 26 12.40 -15.01 -0.22
N TRP A 27 11.35 -14.41 -0.79
CA TRP A 27 9.97 -14.53 -0.32
C TRP A 27 9.20 -15.52 -1.19
N PRO A 28 8.11 -16.12 -0.67
CA PRO A 28 7.21 -16.92 -1.50
C PRO A 28 6.62 -16.09 -2.64
N GLY A 29 6.41 -16.71 -3.80
CA GLY A 29 5.60 -16.14 -4.87
C GLY A 29 4.16 -15.91 -4.39
N ARG A 30 3.45 -14.99 -5.07
CA ARG A 30 2.13 -14.53 -4.64
C ARG A 30 1.10 -14.59 -5.77
N GLU A 31 1.28 -15.49 -6.73
CA GLU A 31 0.47 -15.56 -7.96
C GLU A 31 -1.03 -15.59 -7.66
N ASP A 32 -1.48 -16.42 -6.72
CA ASP A 32 -2.90 -16.56 -6.39
C ASP A 32 -3.48 -15.25 -5.82
N ILE A 33 -2.73 -14.57 -4.95
CA ILE A 33 -3.13 -13.29 -4.37
C ILE A 33 -3.18 -12.22 -5.45
N LEU A 34 -2.17 -12.15 -6.30
CA LEU A 34 -2.06 -11.17 -7.38
C LEU A 34 -3.12 -11.38 -8.45
N ALA A 35 -3.43 -12.64 -8.78
CA ALA A 35 -4.53 -12.99 -9.68
C ALA A 35 -5.88 -12.54 -9.10
N SER A 36 -6.08 -12.72 -7.78
CA SER A 36 -7.26 -12.19 -7.08
C SER A 36 -7.32 -10.67 -7.14
N TYR A 37 -6.20 -9.97 -6.97
CA TYR A 37 -6.15 -8.52 -7.09
C TYR A 37 -6.49 -8.03 -8.50
N PHE A 38 -5.96 -8.69 -9.51
CA PHE A 38 -6.28 -8.38 -10.90
C PHE A 38 -7.77 -8.60 -11.19
N GLN A 39 -8.35 -9.71 -10.72
CA GLN A 39 -9.78 -9.98 -10.84
C GLN A 39 -10.63 -8.94 -10.10
N ASP A 40 -10.21 -8.50 -8.91
CA ASP A 40 -10.88 -7.44 -8.17
C ASP A 40 -10.80 -6.10 -8.92
N GLN A 41 -9.69 -5.81 -9.59
CA GLN A 41 -9.53 -4.63 -10.44
C GLN A 41 -10.49 -4.64 -11.62
N GLU A 42 -10.58 -5.76 -12.36
CA GLU A 42 -11.52 -5.93 -13.47
C GLU A 42 -12.98 -5.76 -13.05
N ASN A 43 -13.30 -6.12 -11.80
CA ASN A 43 -14.64 -5.99 -11.22
C ASN A 43 -14.89 -4.64 -10.49
N GLY A 44 -13.93 -3.70 -10.52
CA GLY A 44 -14.04 -2.40 -9.86
C GLY A 44 -14.06 -2.46 -8.33
N LYS A 45 -13.58 -3.56 -7.72
CA LYS A 45 -13.52 -3.76 -6.26
C LYS A 45 -12.20 -3.33 -5.63
N ARG A 46 -11.19 -3.14 -6.46
CA ARG A 46 -9.83 -2.75 -6.10
C ARG A 46 -9.20 -2.03 -7.27
N ASP A 47 -8.26 -1.15 -7.01
CA ASP A 47 -7.36 -0.62 -8.02
C ASP A 47 -5.93 -1.05 -7.67
N VAL A 48 -5.15 -1.46 -8.66
CA VAL A 48 -3.76 -1.88 -8.46
C VAL A 48 -2.86 -1.04 -9.36
N LEU A 49 -1.92 -0.34 -8.75
CA LEU A 49 -0.92 0.44 -9.45
C LEU A 49 0.41 -0.29 -9.45
N VAL A 50 1.01 -0.38 -10.60
CA VAL A 50 2.34 -0.96 -10.81
C VAL A 50 3.31 0.13 -11.23
N ALA A 51 4.46 0.16 -10.60
CA ALA A 51 5.61 0.94 -11.04
C ALA A 51 6.48 0.06 -11.94
N GLU A 52 6.67 0.50 -13.19
CA GLU A 52 7.59 -0.10 -14.13
C GLU A 52 8.79 0.81 -14.31
N SER A 53 9.99 0.26 -14.18
CA SER A 53 11.26 0.96 -14.41
C SER A 53 12.13 0.15 -15.35
N ASP A 54 12.49 0.75 -16.48
CA ASP A 54 13.33 0.12 -17.51
C ASP A 54 12.83 -1.27 -17.98
N GLY A 55 11.50 -1.45 -18.04
CA GLY A 55 10.83 -2.69 -18.46
C GLY A 55 10.70 -3.76 -17.38
N PHE A 56 11.05 -3.44 -16.13
CA PHE A 56 10.89 -4.34 -14.99
C PHE A 56 9.87 -3.80 -13.98
N VAL A 57 9.15 -4.69 -13.31
CA VAL A 57 8.28 -4.31 -12.20
C VAL A 57 9.16 -3.86 -11.03
N ALA A 58 9.03 -2.60 -10.65
CA ALA A 58 9.81 -1.98 -9.58
C ALA A 58 9.06 -1.94 -8.24
N GLY A 59 7.75 -2.03 -8.28
CA GLY A 59 6.89 -2.03 -7.09
C GLY A 59 5.41 -1.95 -7.46
N TYR A 60 4.56 -2.02 -6.45
CA TYR A 60 3.12 -1.87 -6.62
C TYR A 60 2.45 -1.38 -5.34
N ILE A 61 1.23 -0.88 -5.47
CA ILE A 61 0.34 -0.52 -4.37
C ILE A 61 -1.09 -0.84 -4.77
N THR A 62 -1.93 -1.21 -3.81
CA THR A 62 -3.35 -1.44 -4.05
C THR A 62 -4.22 -0.40 -3.34
N ILE A 63 -5.36 -0.09 -3.93
CA ILE A 63 -6.35 0.84 -3.41
C ILE A 63 -7.66 0.08 -3.23
N LEU A 64 -8.15 0.01 -2.01
CA LEU A 64 -9.48 -0.46 -1.70
C LEU A 64 -10.43 0.75 -1.64
N PRO A 65 -11.58 0.73 -2.33
CA PRO A 65 -12.58 1.81 -2.23
C PRO A 65 -13.10 2.02 -0.81
N TYR A 66 -13.09 0.94 -0.01
CA TYR A 66 -13.43 0.94 1.42
C TYR A 66 -12.46 0.03 2.16
N ALA A 67 -11.94 0.50 3.29
CA ALA A 67 -11.11 -0.30 4.18
C ALA A 67 -11.83 -1.58 4.62
N LYS A 68 -11.10 -2.68 4.66
CA LYS A 68 -11.64 -4.00 5.07
C LYS A 68 -11.33 -4.36 6.51
N HIS A 69 -10.37 -3.67 7.12
CA HIS A 69 -9.87 -3.93 8.47
C HIS A 69 -9.68 -2.63 9.24
N GLY A 70 -9.58 -2.75 10.57
CA GLY A 70 -9.25 -1.66 11.46
C GLY A 70 -10.36 -0.62 11.66
N PRO A 71 -10.00 0.58 12.15
CA PRO A 71 -10.96 1.58 12.58
C PRO A 71 -11.78 2.23 11.45
N PHE A 72 -11.36 2.06 10.20
CA PHE A 72 -11.97 2.73 9.03
C PHE A 72 -12.81 1.80 8.15
N VAL A 73 -13.10 0.57 8.63
CA VAL A 73 -13.88 -0.43 7.88
C VAL A 73 -15.16 0.17 7.30
N GLY A 74 -15.31 0.05 5.98
CA GLY A 74 -16.51 0.48 5.26
C GLY A 74 -16.73 1.99 5.20
N VAL A 75 -15.77 2.81 5.69
CA VAL A 75 -15.93 4.27 5.78
C VAL A 75 -15.09 4.99 4.73
N TYR A 76 -13.79 4.71 4.66
CA TYR A 76 -12.86 5.42 3.80
C TYR A 76 -12.04 4.47 2.92
N PRO A 77 -11.54 4.96 1.77
CA PRO A 77 -10.56 4.22 0.97
C PRO A 77 -9.28 3.92 1.74
N GLU A 78 -8.68 2.78 1.43
CA GLU A 78 -7.45 2.31 2.06
C GLU A 78 -6.37 2.03 1.02
N LEU A 79 -5.16 2.54 1.25
CA LEU A 79 -3.96 2.09 0.57
C LEU A 79 -3.47 0.82 1.27
N SER A 80 -3.32 -0.25 0.52
CA SER A 80 -3.02 -1.57 1.05
C SER A 80 -1.93 -2.26 0.22
N ASP A 81 -1.21 -3.19 0.83
CA ASP A 81 -0.21 -4.03 0.18
C ASP A 81 0.74 -3.23 -0.74
N PHE A 82 1.55 -2.38 -0.11
CA PHE A 82 2.50 -1.50 -0.77
C PHE A 82 3.91 -2.07 -0.71
N ASN A 83 4.52 -2.25 -1.87
CA ASN A 83 5.87 -2.80 -2.00
C ASN A 83 6.71 -2.04 -3.03
N VAL A 84 7.97 -1.75 -2.69
CA VAL A 84 9.02 -1.36 -3.64
C VAL A 84 10.14 -2.38 -3.52
N PHE A 85 10.45 -3.06 -4.62
CA PHE A 85 11.44 -4.13 -4.65
C PHE A 85 12.86 -3.62 -4.43
N GLU A 86 13.70 -4.43 -3.78
CA GLU A 86 15.02 -4.01 -3.28
C GLU A 86 15.91 -3.32 -4.33
N PRO A 87 16.03 -3.80 -5.58
CA PRO A 87 16.86 -3.15 -6.60
C PRO A 87 16.41 -1.74 -6.97
N PHE A 88 15.15 -1.39 -6.65
CA PHE A 88 14.51 -0.13 -7.03
C PHE A 88 14.26 0.82 -5.85
N ARG A 89 14.69 0.44 -4.64
CA ARG A 89 14.55 1.29 -3.44
C ARG A 89 15.43 2.53 -3.53
N ASN A 90 15.06 3.56 -2.76
CA ASN A 90 15.75 4.85 -2.68
C ASN A 90 15.83 5.65 -4.01
N ARG A 91 14.96 5.34 -4.98
CA ARG A 91 14.84 6.03 -6.28
C ARG A 91 13.56 6.89 -6.37
N GLY A 92 12.85 7.08 -5.27
CA GLY A 92 11.60 7.88 -5.24
C GLY A 92 10.35 7.16 -5.74
N ILE A 93 10.44 5.86 -6.12
CA ILE A 93 9.34 5.08 -6.69
C ILE A 93 8.17 4.95 -5.71
N GLY A 94 8.45 4.75 -4.42
CA GLY A 94 7.41 4.69 -3.40
C GLY A 94 6.59 5.98 -3.30
N ASN A 95 7.24 7.14 -3.41
CA ASN A 95 6.54 8.42 -3.47
C ASN A 95 5.65 8.54 -4.70
N GLN A 96 6.13 8.12 -5.87
CA GLN A 96 5.36 8.18 -7.12
C GLN A 96 4.14 7.26 -7.06
N LEU A 97 4.27 6.04 -6.52
CA LEU A 97 3.15 5.12 -6.33
C LEU A 97 2.08 5.70 -5.40
N ILE A 98 2.47 6.25 -4.25
CA ILE A 98 1.52 6.84 -3.31
C ILE A 98 0.88 8.10 -3.90
N GLU A 99 1.65 8.94 -4.58
CA GLU A 99 1.12 10.14 -5.24
C GLU A 99 0.03 9.80 -6.26
N GLU A 100 0.28 8.82 -7.12
CA GLU A 100 -0.71 8.37 -8.08
C GLU A 100 -1.92 7.72 -7.40
N ALA A 101 -1.70 6.93 -6.35
CA ALA A 101 -2.79 6.35 -5.56
C ALA A 101 -3.65 7.44 -4.90
N GLU A 102 -3.04 8.47 -4.32
CA GLU A 102 -3.76 9.62 -3.76
C GLU A 102 -4.58 10.38 -4.81
N LYS A 103 -4.06 10.53 -6.04
CA LYS A 103 -4.82 11.14 -7.15
C LYS A 103 -6.08 10.34 -7.46
N ARG A 104 -5.99 9.01 -7.49
CA ARG A 104 -7.16 8.15 -7.73
C ARG A 104 -8.14 8.19 -6.56
N VAL A 105 -7.65 8.15 -5.33
CA VAL A 105 -8.51 8.26 -4.13
C VAL A 105 -9.27 9.58 -4.10
N ARG A 106 -8.69 10.71 -4.55
CA ARG A 106 -9.38 12.02 -4.61
C ARG A 106 -10.68 11.99 -5.42
N LEU A 107 -10.80 11.08 -6.37
CA LEU A 107 -12.03 10.89 -7.13
C LEU A 107 -13.17 10.26 -6.32
N LEU A 108 -12.81 9.60 -5.20
CA LEU A 108 -13.73 8.83 -4.36
C LEU A 108 -13.96 9.50 -3.00
N SER A 109 -12.92 10.11 -2.42
CA SER A 109 -12.93 10.58 -1.03
C SER A 109 -11.92 11.72 -0.79
N GLU A 110 -12.23 12.57 0.19
CA GLU A 110 -11.27 13.56 0.71
C GLU A 110 -10.33 12.97 1.77
N ILE A 111 -10.59 11.76 2.24
CA ILE A 111 -9.79 11.06 3.23
C ILE A 111 -9.24 9.77 2.61
N VAL A 112 -7.98 9.51 2.82
CA VAL A 112 -7.31 8.26 2.53
C VAL A 112 -6.75 7.68 3.82
N THR A 113 -6.78 6.36 3.94
CA THR A 113 -6.32 5.64 5.13
C THR A 113 -5.31 4.56 4.77
N LEU A 114 -4.56 4.11 5.74
CA LEU A 114 -3.69 2.93 5.64
C LEU A 114 -3.40 2.36 7.03
N GLY A 115 -3.04 1.09 7.06
CA GLY A 115 -2.43 0.45 8.21
C GLY A 115 -0.96 0.15 7.95
N VAL A 116 -0.11 0.27 8.96
CA VAL A 116 1.30 -0.05 8.87
C VAL A 116 1.74 -0.91 10.05
N GLY A 117 2.51 -1.97 9.78
CA GLY A 117 3.12 -2.78 10.82
C GLY A 117 4.15 -1.98 11.65
N LEU A 118 4.46 -2.49 12.82
CA LEU A 118 5.31 -1.80 13.79
C LEU A 118 6.72 -2.37 13.88
N HIS A 119 6.99 -3.57 13.37
CA HIS A 119 8.34 -4.12 13.42
C HIS A 119 9.30 -3.41 12.46
N LEU A 120 10.59 -3.64 12.65
CA LEU A 120 11.69 -2.97 11.93
C LEU A 120 11.54 -2.98 10.40
N GLY A 121 10.97 -4.05 9.83
CA GLY A 121 10.75 -4.18 8.39
C GLY A 121 9.87 -3.09 7.79
N TYR A 122 8.97 -2.49 8.59
CA TYR A 122 8.09 -1.40 8.18
C TYR A 122 8.68 0.00 8.41
N GLY A 123 9.87 0.11 9.00
CA GLY A 123 10.49 1.39 9.31
C GLY A 123 10.56 2.38 8.14
N PRO A 124 11.02 1.98 6.94
CA PRO A 124 11.03 2.85 5.77
C PRO A 124 9.63 3.33 5.36
N ALA A 125 8.62 2.45 5.41
CA ALA A 125 7.23 2.80 5.09
C ALA A 125 6.65 3.77 6.12
N GLN A 126 6.88 3.55 7.42
CA GLN A 126 6.46 4.46 8.49
C GLN A 126 7.00 5.87 8.25
N ARG A 127 8.30 6.00 7.94
CA ARG A 127 8.93 7.30 7.64
C ARG A 127 8.33 7.97 6.41
N LEU A 128 8.06 7.19 5.36
CA LEU A 128 7.47 7.68 4.12
C LEU A 128 6.07 8.25 4.37
N TYR A 129 5.24 7.53 5.10
CA TYR A 129 3.88 7.98 5.42
C TYR A 129 3.87 9.27 6.23
N VAL A 130 4.70 9.36 7.28
CA VAL A 130 4.82 10.59 8.08
C VAL A 130 5.30 11.77 7.23
N LYS A 131 6.28 11.59 6.34
CA LYS A 131 6.76 12.63 5.42
C LYS A 131 5.70 13.09 4.41
N ARG A 132 4.68 12.26 4.16
CA ARG A 132 3.55 12.56 3.29
C ARG A 132 2.32 13.05 4.05
N ASP A 133 2.48 13.46 5.30
CA ASP A 133 1.42 14.01 6.16
C ASP A 133 0.33 13.01 6.55
N TYR A 134 0.62 11.71 6.53
CA TYR A 134 -0.24 10.74 7.20
C TYR A 134 -0.03 10.81 8.70
N ILE A 135 -1.12 10.88 9.43
CA ILE A 135 -1.11 10.95 10.90
C ILE A 135 -1.80 9.73 11.51
N PRO A 136 -1.34 9.23 12.67
CA PRO A 136 -2.05 8.19 13.40
C PRO A 136 -3.50 8.62 13.68
N ASP A 137 -4.44 7.69 13.58
CA ASP A 137 -5.86 7.96 13.79
C ASP A 137 -6.26 8.20 15.25
N GLY A 138 -5.38 7.88 16.19
CA GLY A 138 -5.60 8.05 17.63
C GLY A 138 -6.26 6.86 18.32
N SER A 139 -6.59 5.78 17.59
CA SER A 139 -7.17 4.56 18.19
C SER A 139 -6.14 3.65 18.88
N GLY A 140 -4.85 3.98 18.76
CA GLY A 140 -3.76 3.17 19.30
C GLY A 140 -3.43 1.98 18.44
N VAL A 141 -2.81 0.98 19.04
CA VAL A 141 -2.32 -0.22 18.36
C VAL A 141 -3.41 -1.26 18.24
N TRP A 142 -3.46 -1.89 17.07
CA TRP A 142 -4.35 -3.01 16.77
C TRP A 142 -3.55 -4.29 16.59
N PHE A 143 -4.10 -5.41 17.06
CA PHE A 143 -3.51 -6.73 16.89
C PHE A 143 -4.59 -7.72 16.45
N ARG A 144 -4.34 -8.42 15.33
CA ARG A 144 -5.32 -9.34 14.71
C ARG A 144 -6.69 -8.70 14.49
N ASP A 145 -6.66 -7.50 13.92
CA ASP A 145 -7.84 -6.71 13.57
C ASP A 145 -8.75 -6.33 14.77
N GLN A 146 -8.16 -6.25 15.97
CA GLN A 146 -8.84 -5.80 17.18
C GLN A 146 -7.98 -4.75 17.90
N PRO A 147 -8.58 -3.73 18.53
CA PRO A 147 -7.84 -2.82 19.39
C PRO A 147 -7.09 -3.59 20.48
N LEU A 148 -5.80 -3.33 20.61
CA LEU A 148 -4.98 -3.96 21.65
C LEU A 148 -5.09 -3.13 22.94
N ALA A 149 -5.59 -3.74 24.00
CA ALA A 149 -5.68 -3.06 25.31
C ALA A 149 -4.28 -2.70 25.83
N PRO A 150 -4.13 -1.56 26.52
CA PRO A 150 -2.87 -1.18 27.15
C PRO A 150 -2.32 -2.31 28.02
N TYR A 151 -1.00 -2.51 27.96
CA TYR A 151 -0.26 -3.53 28.72
C TYR A 151 -0.59 -4.99 28.36
N SER A 152 -1.41 -5.24 27.32
CA SER A 152 -1.66 -6.58 26.81
C SER A 152 -0.44 -7.13 26.07
N SER A 153 -0.23 -8.44 26.18
CA SER A 153 0.82 -9.13 25.42
C SER A 153 0.40 -9.31 23.96
N CYS A 154 1.38 -9.18 23.06
CA CYS A 154 1.21 -9.44 21.63
C CYS A 154 2.53 -9.91 21.02
N GLU A 155 2.48 -10.33 19.76
CA GLU A 155 3.66 -10.59 18.95
C GLU A 155 3.96 -9.37 18.07
N ASN A 156 5.25 -9.02 17.93
CA ASN A 156 5.69 -7.98 17.01
C ASN A 156 5.83 -8.54 15.59
N ASN A 157 4.72 -8.91 15.00
CA ASN A 157 4.59 -9.46 13.65
C ASN A 157 3.71 -8.58 12.75
N ASP A 158 3.33 -9.07 11.58
CA ASP A 158 2.52 -8.33 10.59
C ASP A 158 1.08 -8.06 11.06
N ASP A 159 0.60 -8.75 12.10
CA ASP A 159 -0.72 -8.53 12.69
C ASP A 159 -0.76 -7.33 13.66
N LEU A 160 0.40 -6.80 14.05
CA LEU A 160 0.52 -5.63 14.92
C LEU A 160 0.57 -4.37 14.07
N VAL A 161 -0.49 -3.57 14.10
CA VAL A 161 -0.74 -2.49 13.14
C VAL A 161 -1.09 -1.18 13.83
N LEU A 162 -0.58 -0.08 13.28
CA LEU A 162 -1.01 1.27 13.58
C LEU A 162 -1.70 1.85 12.34
N TYR A 163 -2.88 2.45 12.54
CA TYR A 163 -3.66 3.04 11.45
C TYR A 163 -3.42 4.53 11.32
N PHE A 164 -3.36 4.98 10.08
CA PHE A 164 -3.12 6.37 9.71
C PHE A 164 -4.21 6.87 8.77
N SER A 165 -4.43 8.17 8.79
CA SER A 165 -5.25 8.84 7.80
C SER A 165 -4.58 10.12 7.29
N LYS A 166 -5.01 10.56 6.11
CA LYS A 166 -4.59 11.82 5.51
C LYS A 166 -5.78 12.47 4.83
N ARG A 167 -5.97 13.78 5.05
CA ARG A 167 -6.90 14.57 4.25
C ARG A 167 -6.23 14.97 2.94
N LEU A 168 -6.86 14.63 1.83
CA LEU A 168 -6.43 15.00 0.50
C LEU A 168 -7.06 16.36 0.15
N ASN A 169 -6.24 17.36 -0.15
CA ASN A 169 -6.75 18.64 -0.62
C ASN A 169 -7.42 18.45 -1.99
N ARG A 170 -8.62 19.00 -2.19
CA ARG A 170 -9.20 19.14 -3.51
C ARG A 170 -8.31 20.08 -4.30
N GLU A 171 -7.88 19.67 -5.49
CA GLU A 171 -7.33 20.62 -6.47
C GLU A 171 -8.48 21.57 -6.80
N ILE A 172 -8.29 22.85 -6.47
CA ILE A 172 -9.22 23.92 -6.92
C ILE A 172 -8.99 23.98 -8.42
N GLN A 173 -9.98 23.54 -9.19
CA GLN A 173 -10.03 23.73 -10.65
C GLN A 173 -10.28 25.20 -10.97
#